data_e7e4c1892d14cd538f422ac50503c702
#
_entry.id   e7e4c1892d14cd538f422ac50503c702
#
_cell.length_a   1.000
_cell.length_b   1.000
_cell.length_c   1.000
_cell.angle_alpha   90.00
_cell.angle_beta   90.00
_cell.angle_gamma   90.00
#
_symmetry.space_group_name_H-M   'P 1'
#
loop_
_entity.id
_entity.type
_entity.pdbx_description
1 polymer ?
#
loop_
_entity_poly.entity_id
_entity_poly.type
_entity_poly.pdbx_seq_one_letter_code
_entity_poly.pdbx_strand_id
1 'polypeptide(L)'
;MLLFSALVAGSFSLGVRTANLIDPAAITVARFVIAAGVLAGIALLFPGRGRPRALVQAPWRYLLLGGAFAGYFVLMFEGLKTAPAVAASAVFTLTPIMAAGFGWWLLRQRMTGHLAAALALGGAGALWVIFRGDPAALLRLDIGRGEAIYFVGCALHALYTPLVRRLNRGEGPLISSLGTLVAGGLLTALWGWGALTATAWGALPAIVWLTIFYVAVFASAVTTMLVQYAALRLPAAKVMAYTYLTPLWVILTEAALGHGLPGPALLPGILATLGALAMLLKSDEPVRAA
;
A
#
# COMPACT_ATOMS: atom_id res chain seq x y z
N MET A 1 11.29 -4.55 -5.58
CA MET A 1 10.44 -4.25 -4.39
C MET A 1 11.07 -3.25 -3.42
N LEU A 2 12.41 -3.11 -3.31
CA LEU A 2 13.01 -2.00 -2.53
C LEU A 2 12.51 -0.63 -2.99
N LEU A 3 12.51 -0.38 -4.29
CA LEU A 3 11.95 0.86 -4.86
C LEU A 3 10.47 1.06 -4.45
N PHE A 4 9.67 -0.01 -4.41
CA PHE A 4 8.29 0.05 -3.94
C PHE A 4 8.21 0.61 -2.51
N SER A 5 8.99 0.05 -1.56
CA SER A 5 8.94 0.50 -0.16
C SER A 5 9.37 1.97 0.01
N ALA A 6 10.39 2.41 -0.73
CA ALA A 6 10.86 3.79 -0.67
C ALA A 6 9.82 4.77 -1.26
N LEU A 7 9.22 4.43 -2.42
CA LEU A 7 8.19 5.29 -3.04
C LEU A 7 6.90 5.36 -2.22
N VAL A 8 6.50 4.25 -1.59
CA VAL A 8 5.32 4.25 -0.72
C VAL A 8 5.55 5.10 0.53
N ALA A 9 6.77 5.10 1.08
CA ALA A 9 7.09 5.85 2.28
C ALA A 9 6.82 7.37 2.15
N GLY A 10 7.13 7.96 1.00
CA GLY A 10 6.83 9.37 0.74
C GLY A 10 5.33 9.71 0.80
N SER A 11 4.45 8.72 0.55
CA SER A 11 3.00 8.92 0.67
C SER A 11 2.55 9.17 2.11
N PHE A 12 3.27 8.66 3.12
CA PHE A 12 2.95 8.91 4.53
C PHE A 12 3.32 10.33 4.92
N SER A 13 4.55 10.75 4.64
CA SER A 13 5.05 12.08 5.00
C SER A 13 4.30 13.20 4.28
N LEU A 14 4.02 13.05 2.99
CA LEU A 14 3.21 13.99 2.24
C LEU A 14 1.72 13.88 2.61
N GLY A 15 1.24 12.67 2.86
CA GLY A 15 -0.14 12.38 3.21
C GLY A 15 -0.59 13.06 4.50
N VAL A 16 0.19 12.98 5.58
CA VAL A 16 -0.12 13.65 6.86
C VAL A 16 -0.28 15.16 6.68
N ARG A 17 0.52 15.78 5.81
CA ARG A 17 0.47 17.22 5.55
C ARG A 17 -0.75 17.65 4.73
N THR A 18 -1.39 16.73 4.04
CA THR A 18 -2.48 17.02 3.10
C THR A 18 -3.80 16.37 3.48
N ALA A 19 -3.81 15.38 4.37
CA ALA A 19 -5.00 14.62 4.74
C ALA A 19 -6.16 15.47 5.27
N ASN A 20 -5.85 16.59 5.93
CA ASN A 20 -6.85 17.53 6.45
C ASN A 20 -7.18 18.70 5.48
N LEU A 21 -6.53 18.73 4.30
CA LEU A 21 -6.70 19.81 3.31
C LEU A 21 -7.57 19.42 2.12
N ILE A 22 -7.77 18.11 1.91
CA ILE A 22 -8.57 17.56 0.83
C ILE A 22 -9.29 16.29 1.28
N ASP A 23 -10.48 16.06 0.74
CA ASP A 23 -11.21 14.83 1.03
C ASP A 23 -10.48 13.57 0.50
N PRO A 24 -10.42 12.47 1.27
CA PRO A 24 -9.75 11.22 0.88
C PRO A 24 -10.27 10.60 -0.42
N ALA A 25 -11.55 10.73 -0.73
CA ALA A 25 -12.08 10.25 -1.99
C ALA A 25 -11.64 11.16 -3.15
N ALA A 26 -11.64 12.49 -2.96
CA ALA A 26 -11.23 13.44 -3.97
C ALA A 26 -9.75 13.25 -4.37
N ILE A 27 -8.85 13.17 -3.39
CA ILE A 27 -7.42 12.91 -3.67
C ILE A 27 -7.20 11.54 -4.32
N THR A 28 -7.97 10.52 -3.91
CA THR A 28 -7.84 9.16 -4.48
C THR A 28 -8.31 9.12 -5.93
N VAL A 29 -9.39 9.82 -6.29
CA VAL A 29 -9.83 9.93 -7.69
C VAL A 29 -8.79 10.69 -8.52
N ALA A 30 -8.34 11.85 -8.05
CA ALA A 30 -7.35 12.67 -8.77
C ALA A 30 -6.06 11.87 -9.06
N ARG A 31 -5.54 11.17 -8.04
CA ARG A 31 -4.32 10.34 -8.23
C ARG A 31 -4.54 9.18 -9.20
N PHE A 32 -5.72 8.54 -9.20
CA PHE A 32 -5.99 7.41 -10.08
C PHE A 32 -6.21 7.85 -11.53
N VAL A 33 -6.84 8.99 -11.75
CA VAL A 33 -6.97 9.59 -13.09
C VAL A 33 -5.59 9.88 -13.69
N ILE A 34 -4.71 10.54 -12.93
CA ILE A 34 -3.35 10.85 -13.40
C ILE A 34 -2.54 9.57 -13.61
N ALA A 35 -2.60 8.62 -12.64
CA ALA A 35 -1.86 7.37 -12.74
C ALA A 35 -2.33 6.51 -13.92
N ALA A 36 -3.64 6.43 -14.14
CA ALA A 36 -4.22 5.73 -15.30
C ALA A 36 -3.82 6.41 -16.61
N GLY A 37 -3.82 7.74 -16.66
CA GLY A 37 -3.33 8.52 -17.82
C GLY A 37 -1.87 8.22 -18.14
N VAL A 38 -1.01 8.17 -17.12
CA VAL A 38 0.42 7.78 -17.28
C VAL A 38 0.55 6.37 -17.84
N LEU A 39 -0.15 5.40 -17.26
CA LEU A 39 -0.08 4.00 -17.73
C LEU A 39 -0.70 3.83 -19.13
N ALA A 40 -1.78 4.54 -19.43
CA ALA A 40 -2.37 4.55 -20.77
C ALA A 40 -1.40 5.14 -21.80
N GLY A 41 -0.75 6.26 -21.48
CA GLY A 41 0.31 6.84 -22.32
C GLY A 41 1.45 5.86 -22.58
N ILE A 42 1.94 5.16 -21.56
CA ILE A 42 2.97 4.11 -21.72
C ILE A 42 2.46 2.98 -22.62
N ALA A 43 1.19 2.53 -22.45
CA ALA A 43 0.62 1.47 -23.26
C ALA A 43 0.51 1.86 -24.75
N LEU A 44 0.21 3.13 -25.03
CA LEU A 44 0.13 3.66 -26.40
C LEU A 44 1.52 3.83 -27.04
N LEU A 45 2.51 4.32 -26.28
CA LEU A 45 3.88 4.54 -26.78
C LEU A 45 4.64 3.22 -27.01
N PHE A 46 4.27 2.15 -26.31
CA PHE A 46 4.92 0.84 -26.42
C PHE A 46 3.91 -0.25 -26.78
N PRO A 47 3.38 -0.24 -28.00
CA PRO A 47 2.42 -1.25 -28.45
C PRO A 47 3.06 -2.65 -28.39
N GLY A 48 2.25 -3.65 -27.96
CA GLY A 48 2.72 -5.05 -27.80
C GLY A 48 3.08 -5.44 -26.36
N ARG A 49 3.19 -4.49 -25.39
CA ARG A 49 3.44 -4.81 -23.97
C ARG A 49 2.21 -5.27 -23.19
N GLY A 50 1.09 -5.60 -23.86
CA GLY A 50 -0.10 -6.10 -23.20
C GLY A 50 -1.23 -6.39 -24.19
N ARG A 51 -2.33 -6.96 -23.68
CA ARG A 51 -3.54 -7.26 -24.44
C ARG A 51 -4.67 -6.34 -24.00
N PRO A 52 -4.87 -5.14 -24.61
CA PRO A 52 -5.90 -4.19 -24.17
C PRO A 52 -7.32 -4.78 -24.16
N ARG A 53 -7.60 -5.75 -25.05
CA ARG A 53 -8.88 -6.48 -25.06
C ARG A 53 -9.17 -7.21 -23.72
N ALA A 54 -8.15 -7.52 -22.92
CA ALA A 54 -8.33 -8.11 -21.60
C ALA A 54 -9.07 -7.18 -20.62
N LEU A 55 -9.04 -5.87 -20.82
CA LEU A 55 -9.75 -4.89 -19.97
C LEU A 55 -11.28 -5.07 -20.06
N VAL A 56 -11.79 -5.43 -21.25
CA VAL A 56 -13.23 -5.62 -21.46
C VAL A 56 -13.67 -7.08 -21.26
N GLN A 57 -12.72 -8.00 -21.18
CA GLN A 57 -12.99 -9.40 -20.88
C GLN A 57 -13.10 -9.60 -19.35
N ALA A 58 -14.31 -9.80 -18.85
CA ALA A 58 -14.61 -9.95 -17.42
C ALA A 58 -14.18 -8.73 -16.57
N PRO A 59 -14.76 -7.54 -16.80
CA PRO A 59 -14.38 -6.30 -16.14
C PRO A 59 -14.61 -6.32 -14.62
N TRP A 60 -15.51 -7.18 -14.13
CA TRP A 60 -15.75 -7.38 -12.70
C TRP A 60 -14.47 -7.68 -11.90
N ARG A 61 -13.45 -8.29 -12.52
CA ARG A 61 -12.15 -8.56 -11.88
C ARG A 61 -11.46 -7.27 -11.49
N TYR A 62 -11.49 -6.28 -12.36
CA TYR A 62 -10.91 -4.96 -12.10
C TYR A 62 -11.73 -4.17 -11.10
N LEU A 63 -13.06 -4.40 -11.02
CA LEU A 63 -13.88 -3.79 -9.96
C LEU A 63 -13.47 -4.33 -8.58
N LEU A 64 -13.20 -5.63 -8.44
CA LEU A 64 -12.71 -6.21 -7.19
C LEU A 64 -11.30 -5.70 -6.85
N LEU A 65 -10.38 -5.74 -7.82
CA LEU A 65 -9.01 -5.25 -7.64
C LEU A 65 -8.97 -3.75 -7.35
N GLY A 66 -9.69 -2.98 -8.15
CA GLY A 66 -9.78 -1.53 -8.02
C GLY A 66 -10.47 -1.10 -6.73
N GLY A 67 -11.55 -1.80 -6.33
CA GLY A 67 -12.25 -1.52 -5.08
C GLY A 67 -11.39 -1.76 -3.86
N ALA A 68 -10.67 -2.89 -3.79
CA ALA A 68 -9.74 -3.17 -2.70
C ALA A 68 -8.60 -2.15 -2.66
N PHE A 69 -8.05 -1.80 -3.81
CA PHE A 69 -6.94 -0.86 -3.93
C PHE A 69 -7.35 0.59 -3.63
N ALA A 70 -8.54 1.01 -4.10
CA ALA A 70 -9.09 2.33 -3.81
C ALA A 70 -9.46 2.46 -2.32
N GLY A 71 -10.13 1.44 -1.76
CA GLY A 71 -10.47 1.39 -0.34
C GLY A 71 -9.24 1.51 0.55
N TYR A 72 -8.16 0.85 0.20
CA TYR A 72 -6.87 1.02 0.89
C TYR A 72 -6.44 2.48 0.94
N PHE A 73 -6.45 3.20 -0.19
CA PHE A 73 -5.98 4.59 -0.22
C PHE A 73 -6.94 5.57 0.45
N VAL A 74 -8.25 5.39 0.28
CA VAL A 74 -9.24 6.23 0.97
C VAL A 74 -9.06 6.10 2.48
N LEU A 75 -8.95 4.86 2.99
CA LEU A 75 -8.75 4.62 4.42
C LEU A 75 -7.35 5.05 4.90
N MET A 76 -6.33 5.01 4.05
CA MET A 76 -5.02 5.58 4.35
C MET A 76 -5.12 7.08 4.61
N PHE A 77 -5.69 7.84 3.68
CA PHE A 77 -5.82 9.29 3.83
C PHE A 77 -6.77 9.67 4.97
N GLU A 78 -7.84 8.90 5.19
CA GLU A 78 -8.72 9.09 6.35
C GLU A 78 -7.96 8.85 7.67
N GLY A 79 -7.17 7.77 7.74
CA GLY A 79 -6.34 7.46 8.90
C GLY A 79 -5.27 8.52 9.17
N LEU A 80 -4.63 9.05 8.11
CA LEU A 80 -3.58 10.06 8.22
C LEU A 80 -4.10 11.44 8.70
N LYS A 81 -5.41 11.64 8.79
CA LYS A 81 -5.96 12.85 9.42
C LYS A 81 -5.60 12.95 10.91
N THR A 82 -5.39 11.82 11.57
CA THR A 82 -5.14 11.76 13.01
C THR A 82 -3.92 10.89 13.38
N ALA A 83 -3.48 9.98 12.52
CA ALA A 83 -2.30 9.15 12.75
C ALA A 83 -1.02 9.85 12.28
N PRO A 84 0.06 9.87 13.11
CA PRO A 84 1.38 10.31 12.68
C PRO A 84 1.95 9.40 11.57
N ALA A 85 2.79 9.96 10.68
CA ALA A 85 3.36 9.24 9.55
C ALA A 85 4.11 7.96 9.96
N VAL A 86 4.91 8.02 11.02
CA VAL A 86 5.67 6.87 11.53
C VAL A 86 4.73 5.78 12.05
N ALA A 87 3.71 6.14 12.86
CA ALA A 87 2.75 5.18 13.39
C ALA A 87 1.92 4.52 12.27
N ALA A 88 1.41 5.31 11.32
CA ALA A 88 0.71 4.77 10.15
C ALA A 88 1.61 3.84 9.33
N SER A 89 2.88 4.21 9.09
CA SER A 89 3.83 3.35 8.38
C SER A 89 4.11 2.04 9.12
N ALA A 90 4.08 2.05 10.47
CA ALA A 90 4.19 0.84 11.27
C ALA A 90 2.94 -0.06 11.13
N VAL A 91 1.73 0.51 11.08
CA VAL A 91 0.51 -0.26 10.77
C VAL A 91 0.63 -0.95 9.42
N PHE A 92 1.22 -0.28 8.42
CA PHE A 92 1.45 -0.86 7.09
C PHE A 92 2.38 -2.07 7.13
N THR A 93 3.27 -2.18 8.09
CA THR A 93 4.15 -3.36 8.26
C THR A 93 3.40 -4.61 8.75
N LEU A 94 2.13 -4.53 9.09
CA LEU A 94 1.28 -5.71 9.36
C LEU A 94 0.77 -6.39 8.08
N THR A 95 0.88 -5.74 6.92
CA THR A 95 0.41 -6.29 5.64
C THR A 95 1.03 -7.63 5.24
N PRO A 96 2.32 -7.98 5.52
CA PRO A 96 2.85 -9.30 5.22
C PRO A 96 2.13 -10.44 5.95
N ILE A 97 1.75 -10.23 7.21
CA ILE A 97 1.00 -11.22 8.02
C ILE A 97 -0.38 -11.41 7.42
N MET A 98 -1.09 -10.32 7.14
CA MET A 98 -2.42 -10.36 6.52
C MET A 98 -2.36 -10.99 5.13
N ALA A 99 -1.34 -10.64 4.32
CA ALA A 99 -1.14 -11.20 2.99
C ALA A 99 -0.81 -12.70 3.03
N ALA A 100 -0.09 -13.17 4.04
CA ALA A 100 0.12 -14.61 4.29
C ALA A 100 -1.21 -15.32 4.56
N GLY A 101 -2.06 -14.76 5.41
CA GLY A 101 -3.39 -15.30 5.71
C GLY A 101 -4.29 -15.35 4.47
N PHE A 102 -4.40 -14.24 3.73
CA PHE A 102 -5.17 -14.20 2.48
C PHE A 102 -4.56 -15.07 1.38
N GLY A 103 -3.23 -15.17 1.31
CA GLY A 103 -2.54 -16.06 0.37
C GLY A 103 -2.81 -17.53 0.67
N TRP A 104 -2.84 -17.91 1.95
CA TRP A 104 -3.26 -19.25 2.37
C TRP A 104 -4.73 -19.51 2.00
N TRP A 105 -5.62 -18.61 2.31
CA TRP A 105 -7.05 -18.74 2.05
C TRP A 105 -7.39 -18.79 0.55
N LEU A 106 -6.87 -17.85 -0.25
CA LEU A 106 -7.24 -17.70 -1.67
C LEU A 106 -6.44 -18.57 -2.62
N LEU A 107 -5.16 -18.83 -2.29
CA LEU A 107 -4.19 -19.47 -3.19
C LEU A 107 -3.62 -20.77 -2.61
N ARG A 108 -4.08 -21.19 -1.42
CA ARG A 108 -3.55 -22.37 -0.71
C ARG A 108 -2.02 -22.31 -0.50
N GLN A 109 -1.46 -21.11 -0.38
CA GLN A 109 -0.03 -20.93 -0.11
C GLN A 109 0.32 -21.52 1.25
N ARG A 110 1.39 -22.32 1.31
CA ARG A 110 1.80 -23.00 2.55
C ARG A 110 2.48 -22.02 3.50
N MET A 111 2.18 -22.14 4.77
CA MET A 111 2.87 -21.46 5.86
C MET A 111 3.96 -22.41 6.40
N THR A 112 5.24 -22.08 6.16
CA THR A 112 6.35 -22.81 6.75
C THR A 112 6.69 -22.25 8.13
N GLY A 113 7.36 -23.04 8.97
CA GLY A 113 7.79 -22.57 10.29
C GLY A 113 8.72 -21.36 10.21
N HIS A 114 9.60 -21.31 9.21
CA HIS A 114 10.48 -20.15 8.97
C HIS A 114 9.69 -18.90 8.59
N LEU A 115 8.71 -19.03 7.68
CA LEU A 115 7.81 -17.94 7.30
C LEU A 115 7.02 -17.44 8.52
N ALA A 116 6.46 -18.35 9.31
CA ALA A 116 5.70 -18.00 10.52
C ALA A 116 6.57 -17.26 11.54
N ALA A 117 7.80 -17.73 11.81
CA ALA A 117 8.74 -17.06 12.71
C ALA A 117 9.13 -15.65 12.22
N ALA A 118 9.41 -15.50 10.93
CA ALA A 118 9.73 -14.19 10.35
C ALA A 118 8.54 -13.22 10.45
N LEU A 119 7.33 -13.70 10.16
CA LEU A 119 6.11 -12.88 10.27
C LEU A 119 5.80 -12.51 11.73
N ALA A 120 6.01 -13.44 12.68
CA ALA A 120 5.83 -13.17 14.11
C ALA A 120 6.83 -12.10 14.60
N LEU A 121 8.10 -12.20 14.21
CA LEU A 121 9.12 -11.20 14.54
C LEU A 121 8.76 -9.82 13.95
N GLY A 122 8.35 -9.78 12.68
CA GLY A 122 7.94 -8.53 12.03
C GLY A 122 6.69 -7.93 12.65
N GLY A 123 5.70 -8.76 13.01
CA GLY A 123 4.50 -8.33 13.71
C GLY A 123 4.79 -7.77 15.10
N ALA A 124 5.65 -8.43 15.88
CA ALA A 124 6.08 -7.93 17.18
C ALA A 124 6.80 -6.58 17.06
N GLY A 125 7.70 -6.45 16.06
CA GLY A 125 8.37 -5.18 15.77
C GLY A 125 7.39 -4.07 15.36
N ALA A 126 6.40 -4.40 14.52
CA ALA A 126 5.36 -3.46 14.11
C ALA A 126 4.54 -2.97 15.31
N LEU A 127 4.07 -3.89 16.15
CA LEU A 127 3.32 -3.56 17.36
C LEU A 127 4.15 -2.67 18.29
N TRP A 128 5.44 -2.98 18.50
CA TRP A 128 6.32 -2.14 19.29
C TRP A 128 6.38 -0.69 18.81
N VAL A 129 6.47 -0.48 17.49
CA VAL A 129 6.49 0.86 16.90
C VAL A 129 5.12 1.53 16.99
N ILE A 130 4.01 0.80 16.75
CA ILE A 130 2.64 1.33 16.85
C ILE A 130 2.38 1.86 18.26
N PHE A 131 2.77 1.10 19.29
CA PHE A 131 2.62 1.49 20.69
C PHE A 131 3.78 2.34 21.22
N ARG A 132 4.59 2.92 20.32
CA ARG A 132 5.66 3.90 20.65
C ARG A 132 6.71 3.39 21.62
N GLY A 133 6.92 2.08 21.69
CA GLY A 133 7.85 1.46 22.65
C GLY A 133 7.33 1.45 24.08
N ASP A 134 6.03 1.66 24.30
CA ASP A 134 5.38 1.63 25.62
C ASP A 134 4.63 0.30 25.84
N PRO A 135 5.15 -0.60 26.71
CA PRO A 135 4.47 -1.85 27.02
C PRO A 135 3.10 -1.67 27.68
N ALA A 136 2.90 -0.58 28.44
CA ALA A 136 1.62 -0.31 29.09
C ALA A 136 0.55 0.07 28.07
N ALA A 137 0.91 0.90 27.06
CA ALA A 137 0.02 1.21 25.94
C ALA A 137 -0.32 -0.04 25.13
N LEU A 138 0.65 -0.94 24.91
CA LEU A 138 0.43 -2.23 24.25
C LEU A 138 -0.58 -3.11 25.04
N LEU A 139 -0.43 -3.22 26.35
CA LEU A 139 -1.34 -4.02 27.18
C LEU A 139 -2.77 -3.44 27.24
N ARG A 140 -2.90 -2.11 27.13
CA ARG A 140 -4.22 -1.43 27.08
C ARG A 140 -4.83 -1.41 25.69
N LEU A 141 -4.08 -1.84 24.66
CA LEU A 141 -4.47 -1.73 23.24
C LEU A 141 -4.85 -0.28 22.87
N ASP A 142 -4.08 0.68 23.37
CA ASP A 142 -4.32 2.11 23.14
C ASP A 142 -3.90 2.49 21.71
N ILE A 143 -4.75 2.11 20.75
CA ILE A 143 -4.58 2.37 19.33
C ILE A 143 -5.34 3.65 18.98
N GLY A 144 -4.67 4.59 18.34
CA GLY A 144 -5.32 5.81 17.85
C GLY A 144 -6.36 5.50 16.77
N ARG A 145 -7.38 6.39 16.67
CA ARG A 145 -8.46 6.24 15.68
C ARG A 145 -7.92 6.13 14.25
N GLY A 146 -6.90 6.92 13.92
CA GLY A 146 -6.30 6.94 12.58
C GLY A 146 -5.62 5.64 12.22
N GLU A 147 -4.87 5.08 13.17
CA GLU A 147 -4.19 3.78 13.01
C GLU A 147 -5.23 2.65 12.85
N ALA A 148 -6.31 2.67 13.62
CA ALA A 148 -7.39 1.67 13.51
C ALA A 148 -8.10 1.73 12.15
N ILE A 149 -8.42 2.94 11.64
CA ILE A 149 -8.99 3.12 10.30
C ILE A 149 -8.02 2.60 9.24
N TYR A 150 -6.76 2.98 9.34
CA TYR A 150 -5.77 2.57 8.36
C TYR A 150 -5.46 1.06 8.40
N PHE A 151 -5.58 0.42 9.56
CA PHE A 151 -5.45 -1.04 9.69
C PHE A 151 -6.43 -1.78 8.76
N VAL A 152 -7.68 -1.31 8.65
CA VAL A 152 -8.67 -1.86 7.70
C VAL A 152 -8.21 -1.63 6.26
N GLY A 153 -7.65 -0.45 5.96
CA GLY A 153 -7.03 -0.18 4.66
C GLY A 153 -5.90 -1.16 4.35
N CYS A 154 -5.01 -1.42 5.32
CA CYS A 154 -3.92 -2.40 5.16
C CYS A 154 -4.44 -3.82 4.87
N ALA A 155 -5.57 -4.22 5.47
CA ALA A 155 -6.21 -5.50 5.17
C ALA A 155 -6.69 -5.57 3.70
N LEU A 156 -7.27 -4.49 3.17
CA LEU A 156 -7.65 -4.42 1.75
C LEU A 156 -6.43 -4.50 0.82
N HIS A 157 -5.32 -3.85 1.17
CA HIS A 157 -4.09 -3.92 0.39
C HIS A 157 -3.44 -5.31 0.45
N ALA A 158 -3.48 -5.94 1.61
CA ALA A 158 -3.01 -7.31 1.80
C ALA A 158 -3.85 -8.32 1.00
N LEU A 159 -5.17 -8.13 0.96
CA LEU A 159 -6.10 -8.92 0.15
C LEU A 159 -5.87 -8.71 -1.37
N TYR A 160 -5.61 -7.47 -1.78
CA TYR A 160 -5.33 -7.13 -3.18
C TYR A 160 -4.21 -7.99 -3.77
N THR A 161 -3.14 -8.24 -3.04
CA THR A 161 -1.96 -8.96 -3.53
C THR A 161 -2.28 -10.39 -4.02
N PRO A 162 -2.90 -11.29 -3.25
CA PRO A 162 -3.27 -12.61 -3.75
C PRO A 162 -4.42 -12.55 -4.77
N LEU A 163 -5.31 -11.55 -4.71
CA LEU A 163 -6.35 -11.35 -5.73
C LEU A 163 -5.76 -11.05 -7.10
N VAL A 164 -4.69 -10.25 -7.19
CA VAL A 164 -3.97 -10.00 -8.45
C VAL A 164 -3.61 -11.33 -9.11
N ARG A 165 -3.01 -12.25 -8.36
CA ARG A 165 -2.60 -13.55 -8.89
C ARG A 165 -3.80 -14.44 -9.26
N ARG A 166 -4.82 -14.49 -8.40
CA ARG A 166 -6.01 -15.32 -8.59
C ARG A 166 -6.84 -14.88 -9.79
N LEU A 167 -6.91 -13.59 -10.04
CA LEU A 167 -7.77 -13.00 -11.08
C LEU A 167 -7.04 -12.72 -12.40
N ASN A 168 -5.69 -12.86 -12.44
CA ASN A 168 -4.93 -12.68 -13.66
C ASN A 168 -5.27 -13.78 -14.69
N ARG A 169 -5.44 -13.38 -15.95
CA ARG A 169 -5.73 -14.26 -17.10
C ARG A 169 -4.67 -14.13 -18.21
N GLY A 170 -3.42 -13.81 -17.82
CA GLY A 170 -2.30 -13.66 -18.76
C GLY A 170 -2.13 -12.25 -19.30
N GLU A 171 -2.87 -11.26 -18.78
CA GLU A 171 -2.57 -9.86 -19.02
C GLU A 171 -1.28 -9.45 -18.30
N GLY A 172 -0.46 -8.65 -18.97
CA GLY A 172 0.76 -8.13 -18.39
C GLY A 172 0.49 -7.09 -17.27
N PRO A 173 1.48 -6.83 -16.39
CA PRO A 173 1.34 -5.90 -15.27
C PRO A 173 0.83 -4.50 -15.67
N LEU A 174 1.24 -3.99 -16.83
CA LEU A 174 0.81 -2.68 -17.33
C LEU A 174 -0.71 -2.62 -17.53
N ILE A 175 -1.29 -3.58 -18.25
CA ILE A 175 -2.74 -3.61 -18.55
C ILE A 175 -3.53 -3.91 -17.30
N SER A 176 -3.07 -4.85 -16.46
CA SER A 176 -3.73 -5.17 -15.20
C SER A 176 -3.72 -3.98 -14.23
N SER A 177 -2.61 -3.24 -14.14
CA SER A 177 -2.53 -2.01 -13.34
C SER A 177 -3.47 -0.93 -13.88
N LEU A 178 -3.48 -0.71 -15.19
CA LEU A 178 -4.37 0.27 -15.83
C LEU A 178 -5.84 -0.06 -15.52
N GLY A 179 -6.26 -1.32 -15.71
CA GLY A 179 -7.62 -1.75 -15.40
C GLY A 179 -7.99 -1.55 -13.92
N THR A 180 -7.06 -1.87 -13.01
CA THR A 180 -7.23 -1.67 -11.57
C THR A 180 -7.42 -0.19 -11.21
N LEU A 181 -6.57 0.71 -11.76
CA LEU A 181 -6.65 2.14 -11.47
C LEU A 181 -7.91 2.78 -12.07
N VAL A 182 -8.27 2.41 -13.29
CA VAL A 182 -9.51 2.91 -13.93
C VAL A 182 -10.74 2.46 -13.14
N ALA A 183 -10.85 1.17 -12.82
CA ALA A 183 -11.99 0.64 -12.07
C ALA A 183 -12.06 1.22 -10.66
N GLY A 184 -10.93 1.30 -9.94
CA GLY A 184 -10.86 1.91 -8.63
C GLY A 184 -11.21 3.40 -8.65
N GLY A 185 -10.72 4.14 -9.66
CA GLY A 185 -11.06 5.55 -9.87
C GLY A 185 -12.55 5.77 -10.11
N LEU A 186 -13.16 4.94 -10.97
CA LEU A 186 -14.60 5.00 -11.25
C LEU A 186 -15.45 4.68 -10.00
N LEU A 187 -15.12 3.61 -9.28
CA LEU A 187 -15.82 3.24 -8.04
C LEU A 187 -15.73 4.36 -7.00
N THR A 188 -14.52 4.93 -6.82
CA THR A 188 -14.33 6.01 -5.86
C THR A 188 -15.02 7.29 -6.31
N ALA A 189 -15.03 7.60 -7.61
CA ALA A 189 -15.73 8.76 -8.15
C ALA A 189 -17.25 8.65 -7.96
N LEU A 190 -17.82 7.46 -8.18
CA LEU A 190 -19.24 7.20 -7.96
C LEU A 190 -19.62 7.34 -6.48
N TRP A 191 -18.85 6.71 -5.59
CA TRP A 191 -19.10 6.76 -4.16
C TRP A 191 -18.81 8.14 -3.56
N GLY A 192 -17.70 8.77 -3.95
CA GLY A 192 -17.23 10.06 -3.44
C GLY A 192 -17.66 11.26 -4.28
N TRP A 193 -18.72 11.15 -5.11
CA TRP A 193 -19.15 12.21 -6.01
C TRP A 193 -19.37 13.55 -5.30
N GLY A 194 -20.03 13.51 -4.14
CA GLY A 194 -20.26 14.70 -3.32
C GLY A 194 -18.95 15.37 -2.88
N ALA A 195 -17.96 14.59 -2.45
CA ALA A 195 -16.65 15.11 -2.07
C ALA A 195 -15.89 15.72 -3.27
N LEU A 196 -15.96 15.07 -4.45
CA LEU A 196 -15.34 15.59 -5.67
C LEU A 196 -15.90 16.95 -6.08
N THR A 197 -17.22 17.09 -6.06
CA THR A 197 -17.91 18.33 -6.48
C THR A 197 -17.81 19.43 -5.43
N ALA A 198 -17.72 19.08 -4.14
CA ALA A 198 -17.54 20.04 -3.05
C ALA A 198 -16.08 20.53 -2.91
N THR A 199 -15.11 19.83 -3.51
CA THR A 199 -13.69 20.21 -3.42
C THR A 199 -13.44 21.47 -4.24
N ALA A 200 -12.95 22.54 -3.58
CA ALA A 200 -12.57 23.78 -4.23
C ALA A 200 -11.17 23.64 -4.88
N TRP A 201 -11.09 22.94 -6.00
CA TRP A 201 -9.83 22.57 -6.66
C TRP A 201 -8.88 23.75 -6.91
N GLY A 202 -9.42 24.92 -7.30
CA GLY A 202 -8.62 26.12 -7.55
C GLY A 202 -8.05 26.80 -6.30
N ALA A 203 -8.60 26.47 -5.12
CA ALA A 203 -8.15 27.04 -3.84
C ALA A 203 -7.23 26.12 -3.05
N LEU A 204 -6.92 24.92 -3.58
CA LEU A 204 -6.04 23.96 -2.89
C LEU A 204 -4.59 24.48 -2.85
N PRO A 205 -3.92 24.37 -1.67
CA PRO A 205 -2.52 24.76 -1.53
C PRO A 205 -1.60 23.93 -2.44
N ALA A 206 -0.47 24.50 -2.82
CA ALA A 206 0.52 23.84 -3.69
C ALA A 206 0.99 22.47 -3.17
N ILE A 207 1.08 22.31 -1.84
CA ILE A 207 1.46 21.03 -1.21
C ILE A 207 0.47 19.91 -1.56
N VAL A 208 -0.83 20.19 -1.72
CA VAL A 208 -1.83 19.20 -2.11
C VAL A 208 -1.59 18.74 -3.53
N TRP A 209 -1.32 19.66 -4.47
CA TRP A 209 -1.00 19.32 -5.85
C TRP A 209 0.30 18.55 -5.99
N LEU A 210 1.34 18.93 -5.23
CA LEU A 210 2.59 18.19 -5.16
C LEU A 210 2.34 16.74 -4.66
N THR A 211 1.52 16.61 -3.61
CA THR A 211 1.15 15.29 -3.06
C THR A 211 0.38 14.47 -4.09
N ILE A 212 -0.66 15.04 -4.74
CA ILE A 212 -1.43 14.37 -5.79
C ILE A 212 -0.51 13.86 -6.89
N PHE A 213 0.39 14.70 -7.39
CA PHE A 213 1.34 14.29 -8.43
C PHE A 213 2.26 13.15 -7.96
N TYR A 214 2.86 13.31 -6.77
CA TYR A 214 3.74 12.30 -6.20
C TYR A 214 3.02 10.96 -6.02
N VAL A 215 1.85 10.97 -5.36
CA VAL A 215 1.14 9.72 -5.11
C VAL A 215 0.54 9.12 -6.38
N ALA A 216 0.24 9.91 -7.40
CA ALA A 216 -0.24 9.42 -8.68
C ALA A 216 0.86 8.70 -9.47
N VAL A 217 1.99 9.35 -9.68
CA VAL A 217 3.06 8.83 -10.53
C VAL A 217 3.86 7.75 -9.78
N PHE A 218 4.41 8.11 -8.63
CA PHE A 218 5.34 7.25 -7.91
C PHE A 218 4.63 6.20 -7.06
N ALA A 219 3.69 6.61 -6.23
CA ALA A 219 3.01 5.70 -5.29
C ALA A 219 1.70 5.09 -5.83
N SER A 220 1.37 5.27 -7.11
CA SER A 220 0.30 4.53 -7.78
C SER A 220 0.79 3.90 -9.07
N ALA A 221 1.11 4.66 -10.13
CA ALA A 221 1.46 4.09 -11.43
C ALA A 221 2.65 3.12 -11.31
N VAL A 222 3.78 3.58 -10.74
CA VAL A 222 4.99 2.75 -10.60
C VAL A 222 4.76 1.61 -9.60
N THR A 223 4.24 1.91 -8.41
CA THR A 223 4.12 0.89 -7.35
C THR A 223 3.10 -0.18 -7.69
N THR A 224 1.98 0.15 -8.35
CA THR A 224 0.99 -0.83 -8.78
C THR A 224 1.60 -1.80 -9.78
N MET A 225 2.38 -1.32 -10.76
CA MET A 225 3.11 -2.18 -11.69
C MET A 225 4.10 -3.09 -10.98
N LEU A 226 4.85 -2.57 -9.99
CA LEU A 226 5.80 -3.37 -9.21
C LEU A 226 5.09 -4.47 -8.41
N VAL A 227 3.98 -4.14 -7.75
CA VAL A 227 3.18 -5.12 -6.99
C VAL A 227 2.55 -6.15 -7.92
N GLN A 228 1.96 -5.74 -9.04
CA GLN A 228 1.39 -6.63 -10.04
C GLN A 228 2.45 -7.60 -10.59
N TYR A 229 3.62 -7.08 -10.93
CA TYR A 229 4.74 -7.89 -11.41
C TYR A 229 5.21 -8.91 -10.37
N ALA A 230 5.35 -8.47 -9.11
CA ALA A 230 5.82 -9.31 -8.02
C ALA A 230 4.78 -10.35 -7.59
N ALA A 231 3.50 -9.98 -7.51
CA ALA A 231 2.41 -10.86 -7.09
C ALA A 231 2.22 -12.08 -8.01
N LEU A 232 2.58 -11.94 -9.30
CA LEU A 232 2.55 -13.05 -10.25
C LEU A 232 3.72 -14.03 -10.08
N ARG A 233 4.78 -13.65 -9.35
CA ARG A 233 6.05 -14.39 -9.26
C ARG A 233 6.39 -14.85 -7.84
N LEU A 234 5.95 -14.12 -6.83
CA LEU A 234 6.30 -14.35 -5.44
C LEU A 234 5.06 -14.69 -4.61
N PRO A 235 5.20 -15.43 -3.50
CA PRO A 235 4.13 -15.56 -2.50
C PRO A 235 3.69 -14.19 -1.96
N ALA A 236 2.40 -14.07 -1.61
CA ALA A 236 1.81 -12.80 -1.19
C ALA A 236 2.56 -12.16 0.02
N ALA A 237 2.95 -12.97 1.00
CA ALA A 237 3.75 -12.52 2.15
C ALA A 237 5.10 -11.94 1.73
N LYS A 238 5.79 -12.55 0.76
CA LYS A 238 7.10 -12.07 0.25
C LYS A 238 6.95 -10.77 -0.55
N VAL A 239 5.87 -10.63 -1.31
CA VAL A 239 5.58 -9.35 -2.01
C VAL A 239 5.43 -8.22 -0.99
N MET A 240 4.67 -8.47 0.08
CA MET A 240 4.42 -7.46 1.11
C MET A 240 5.58 -7.31 2.12
N ALA A 241 6.52 -8.26 2.23
CA ALA A 241 7.64 -8.19 3.18
C ALA A 241 8.46 -6.89 3.09
N TYR A 242 8.55 -6.30 1.92
CA TYR A 242 9.26 -5.03 1.73
C TYR A 242 8.59 -3.83 2.42
N THR A 243 7.34 -3.97 2.88
CA THR A 243 6.70 -2.94 3.72
C THR A 243 7.39 -2.80 5.07
N TYR A 244 8.14 -3.81 5.54
CA TYR A 244 8.96 -3.72 6.75
C TYR A 244 10.04 -2.61 6.69
N LEU A 245 10.42 -2.17 5.50
CA LEU A 245 11.33 -1.03 5.31
C LEU A 245 10.62 0.33 5.38
N THR A 246 9.28 0.35 5.29
CA THR A 246 8.55 1.61 5.17
C THR A 246 8.75 2.55 6.35
N PRO A 247 8.70 2.10 7.63
CA PRO A 247 8.96 2.98 8.76
C PRO A 247 10.36 3.59 8.73
N LEU A 248 11.37 2.82 8.31
CA LEU A 248 12.74 3.34 8.17
C LEU A 248 12.80 4.48 7.15
N TRP A 249 12.21 4.29 5.96
CA TRP A 249 12.15 5.33 4.94
C TRP A 249 11.35 6.56 5.40
N VAL A 250 10.23 6.36 6.11
CA VAL A 250 9.44 7.46 6.67
C VAL A 250 10.26 8.23 7.69
N ILE A 251 10.95 7.56 8.62
CA ILE A 251 11.80 8.21 9.61
C ILE A 251 12.91 9.04 8.94
N LEU A 252 13.57 8.48 7.93
CA LEU A 252 14.60 9.20 7.17
C LEU A 252 14.03 10.42 6.46
N THR A 253 12.83 10.29 5.88
CA THR A 253 12.13 11.40 5.21
C THR A 253 11.74 12.47 6.21
N GLU A 254 11.14 12.11 7.35
CA GLU A 254 10.74 13.07 8.40
C GLU A 254 11.96 13.78 9.00
N ALA A 255 13.08 13.07 9.20
CA ALA A 255 14.33 13.65 9.66
C ALA A 255 14.91 14.66 8.63
N ALA A 256 14.90 14.31 7.35
CA ALA A 256 15.33 15.20 6.26
C ALA A 256 14.43 16.45 6.12
N LEU A 257 13.17 16.37 6.54
CA LEU A 257 12.22 17.47 6.57
C LEU A 257 12.30 18.33 7.86
N GLY A 258 13.27 18.03 8.74
CA GLY A 258 13.55 18.82 9.95
C GLY A 258 12.71 18.44 11.19
N HIS A 259 11.94 17.34 11.13
CA HIS A 259 11.14 16.89 12.29
C HIS A 259 11.94 16.08 13.32
N GLY A 260 13.25 15.89 13.10
CA GLY A 260 14.13 15.15 13.99
C GLY A 260 13.99 13.63 13.86
N LEU A 261 14.80 12.91 14.63
CA LEU A 261 14.72 11.46 14.73
C LEU A 261 13.76 11.06 15.85
N PRO A 262 13.01 9.95 15.69
CA PRO A 262 12.19 9.44 16.78
C PRO A 262 13.05 9.00 17.97
N GLY A 263 12.44 8.96 19.15
CA GLY A 263 13.13 8.51 20.35
C GLY A 263 13.73 7.09 20.22
N PRO A 264 14.83 6.80 20.94
CA PRO A 264 15.54 5.52 20.83
C PRO A 264 14.66 4.29 21.21
N ALA A 265 13.57 4.52 21.92
CA ALA A 265 12.60 3.46 22.28
C ALA A 265 12.01 2.72 21.07
N LEU A 266 12.00 3.33 19.87
CA LEU A 266 11.49 2.68 18.65
C LEU A 266 12.52 1.76 17.97
N LEU A 267 13.81 1.88 18.29
CA LEU A 267 14.87 1.12 17.64
C LEU A 267 14.67 -0.41 17.70
N PRO A 268 14.29 -1.03 18.84
CA PRO A 268 14.08 -2.47 18.88
C PRO A 268 13.02 -2.94 17.89
N GLY A 269 11.91 -2.20 17.75
CA GLY A 269 10.84 -2.53 16.81
C GLY A 269 11.30 -2.43 15.35
N ILE A 270 12.05 -1.38 15.02
CA ILE A 270 12.61 -1.19 13.67
C ILE A 270 13.60 -2.32 13.35
N LEU A 271 14.50 -2.66 14.26
CA LEU A 271 15.46 -3.75 14.07
C LEU A 271 14.75 -5.11 13.92
N ALA A 272 13.68 -5.34 14.66
CA ALA A 272 12.87 -6.55 14.52
C ALA A 272 12.21 -6.66 13.13
N THR A 273 11.64 -5.56 12.60
CA THR A 273 11.06 -5.56 11.24
C THR A 273 12.12 -5.77 10.16
N LEU A 274 13.31 -5.19 10.30
CA LEU A 274 14.45 -5.40 9.38
C LEU A 274 14.97 -6.84 9.45
N GLY A 275 15.06 -7.40 10.66
CA GLY A 275 15.42 -8.82 10.86
C GLY A 275 14.41 -9.76 10.22
N ALA A 276 13.11 -9.49 10.39
CA ALA A 276 12.04 -10.24 9.74
C ALA A 276 12.14 -10.20 8.22
N LEU A 277 12.41 -9.02 7.62
CA LEU A 277 12.65 -8.92 6.18
C LEU A 277 13.85 -9.77 5.75
N ALA A 278 14.97 -9.68 6.46
CA ALA A 278 16.15 -10.48 6.15
C ALA A 278 15.87 -11.99 6.19
N MET A 279 15.07 -12.44 7.16
CA MET A 279 14.63 -13.84 7.23
C MET A 279 13.75 -14.20 6.02
N LEU A 280 12.77 -13.37 5.66
CA LEU A 280 11.88 -13.64 4.53
C LEU A 280 12.59 -13.67 3.18
N LEU A 281 13.65 -12.88 3.01
CA LEU A 281 14.44 -12.85 1.79
C LEU A 281 15.37 -14.07 1.64
N LYS A 282 15.83 -14.64 2.76
CA LYS A 282 16.71 -15.84 2.74
C LYS A 282 15.94 -17.14 2.49
N SER A 283 14.63 -17.17 2.63
CA SER A 283 13.85 -18.37 2.39
C SER A 283 13.67 -18.62 0.90
N ASP A 284 14.38 -19.62 0.34
CA ASP A 284 14.22 -20.11 -1.04
C ASP A 284 12.97 -21.01 -1.13
N GLU A 285 11.78 -20.41 -1.15
CA GLU A 285 10.55 -21.14 -1.48
C GLU A 285 10.15 -20.86 -2.92
N PRO A 286 10.32 -21.83 -3.84
CA PRO A 286 9.77 -21.71 -5.17
C PRO A 286 8.24 -21.67 -5.07
N VAL A 287 7.62 -20.76 -5.82
CA VAL A 287 6.17 -20.74 -6.04
C VAL A 287 5.82 -22.02 -6.78
N ARG A 288 5.42 -23.08 -6.07
CA ARG A 288 4.79 -24.23 -6.72
C ARG A 288 3.47 -23.75 -7.31
N ALA A 289 3.38 -23.78 -8.63
CA ALA A 289 2.12 -23.62 -9.31
C ALA A 289 1.17 -24.70 -8.81
N ALA A 290 0.00 -24.29 -8.33
CA ALA A 290 -1.13 -25.17 -8.08
C ALA A 290 -1.89 -25.38 -9.38
#